data_8db1574431bcd40c48d6709d6e8698e0
#
_entry.id   8db1574431bcd40c48d6709d6e8698e0
#
_cell.length_a   1.000
_cell.length_b   1.000
_cell.length_c   1.000
_cell.angle_alpha   90.00
_cell.angle_beta   90.00
_cell.angle_gamma   90.00
#
_symmetry.space_group_name_H-M   'P 1'
#
loop_
_entity.id
_entity.type
_entity.pdbx_description
1 polymer ?
#
loop_
_entity_poly.entity_id
_entity_poly.type
_entity_poly.pdbx_seq_one_letter_code
_entity_poly.pdbx_strand_id
1 'polypeptide(L)'
;MADGPVATGKTVSVPATTSGSKTLHVKMESTKFVPDEVTVETGTTIIWVNEDTVKHNVTSSDGSFQSEDLVKGGAYSFTFREPGTYEYTCTLHPPGMKGTVIVED
;
A
#
# COMPACT_ATOMS: atom_id res chain seq x y z
N MET A 1 15.02 12.86 9.29
CA MET A 1 14.71 12.46 8.87
C MET A 1 14.61 12.43 8.36
N ALA A 2 14.65 12.20 8.70
CA ALA A 2 14.46 11.83 8.16
C ALA A 2 14.24 11.87 7.74
N ASP A 3 14.38 11.74 7.92
CA ASP A 3 14.09 11.40 7.53
C ASP A 3 13.65 11.35 7.52
N GLY A 4 13.70 11.32 7.91
CA GLY A 4 13.24 10.92 8.08
C GLY A 4 12.85 10.65 8.31
N PRO A 5 12.91 10.30 8.55
CA PRO A 5 12.56 9.70 8.90
C PRO A 5 12.43 9.38 9.15
N VAL A 6 12.42 9.09 9.46
CA VAL A 6 12.26 8.50 9.67
C VAL A 6 12.40 8.15 10.03
N ALA A 7 12.34 7.83 10.38
CA ALA A 7 12.40 7.29 10.72
C ALA A 7 12.55 7.10 11.19
N THR A 8 12.32 6.63 11.63
CA THR A 8 12.58 6.40 12.06
C THR A 8 12.69 5.68 12.46
N GLY A 9 12.81 5.12 12.69
CA GLY A 9 12.95 4.29 13.02
C GLY A 9 12.58 3.30 13.52
N LYS A 10 12.08 2.70 13.78
CA LYS A 10 11.70 1.69 14.15
C LYS A 10 11.30 0.85 13.43
N THR A 11 11.40 0.12 13.14
CA THR A 11 11.13 -0.57 12.49
C THR A 11 10.87 -1.53 12.06
N VAL A 12 10.62 -1.86 11.66
CA VAL A 12 10.25 -2.71 11.11
C VAL A 12 11.06 -3.32 10.47
N SER A 13 11.48 -3.64 10.49
CA SER A 13 12.25 -4.30 9.96
C SER A 13 13.09 -3.81 9.17
N VAL A 14 13.39 -3.15 9.09
CA VAL A 14 14.16 -2.76 8.35
C VAL A 14 14.88 -2.02 8.70
N PRO A 15 15.47 -1.88 8.87
CA PRO A 15 16.17 -1.08 9.23
C PRO A 15 16.70 -0.27 8.46
N ALA A 16 16.89 0.24 8.27
CA ALA A 16 17.40 0.89 7.72
C ALA A 16 17.32 1.81 7.51
N THR A 17 17.22 2.33 7.62
CA THR A 17 17.19 3.06 7.41
C THR A 17 17.44 3.91 7.00
N THR A 18 17.60 4.50 6.87
CA THR A 18 17.79 5.34 6.55
C THR A 18 17.08 6.04 6.00
N SER A 19 17.08 6.74 5.74
CA SER A 19 16.34 7.41 5.35
C SER A 19 15.40 6.94 5.02
N GLY A 20 15.26 6.47 5.32
CA GLY A 20 14.22 6.10 5.30
C GLY A 20 13.23 5.74 4.42
N SER A 21 13.34 5.73 3.35
CA SER A 21 12.31 5.31 2.44
C SER A 21 12.31 3.82 2.31
N LYS A 22 11.18 3.24 2.58
CA LYS A 22 10.98 1.82 2.35
C LYS A 22 9.94 1.63 1.28
N THR A 23 10.02 0.52 0.58
CA THR A 23 9.07 0.18 -0.46
C THR A 23 8.58 -1.24 -0.23
N LEU A 24 7.27 -1.42 -0.31
CA LEU A 24 6.64 -2.71 -0.13
C LEU A 24 5.69 -2.96 -1.30
N HIS A 25 5.70 -4.17 -1.81
CA HIS A 25 4.83 -4.52 -2.94
C HIS A 25 3.64 -5.33 -2.46
N VAL A 26 2.47 -5.02 -3.03
CA VAL A 26 1.24 -5.77 -2.82
C VAL A 26 0.77 -6.21 -4.21
N LYS A 27 0.49 -7.48 -4.35
CA LYS A 27 0.01 -8.01 -5.63
C LYS A 27 -1.52 -8.04 -5.65
N MET A 28 -2.08 -7.91 -6.82
CA MET A 28 -3.49 -8.18 -7.04
C MET A 28 -3.57 -9.42 -7.90
N GLU A 29 -3.99 -10.52 -7.29
CA GLU A 29 -4.07 -11.79 -8.01
C GLU A 29 -5.24 -12.60 -7.45
N SER A 30 -5.90 -13.35 -8.33
CA SER A 30 -7.07 -14.16 -7.97
C SER A 30 -8.14 -13.30 -7.29
N THR A 31 -8.30 -12.07 -7.75
CA THR A 31 -9.28 -11.12 -7.24
C THR A 31 -9.07 -10.86 -5.76
N LYS A 32 -7.80 -10.74 -5.35
CA LYS A 32 -7.43 -10.47 -3.96
C LYS A 32 -6.21 -9.56 -3.94
N PHE A 33 -6.07 -8.80 -2.86
CA PHE A 33 -4.82 -8.12 -2.54
C PHE A 33 -3.97 -9.07 -1.72
N VAL A 34 -2.72 -9.24 -2.10
CA VAL A 34 -1.82 -10.20 -1.45
C VAL A 34 -0.51 -9.52 -1.11
N PRO A 35 -0.19 -9.34 0.16
CA PRO A 35 -1.02 -9.62 1.33
C PRO A 35 -2.17 -8.63 1.45
N ASP A 36 -3.21 -8.99 2.17
CA ASP A 36 -4.36 -8.11 2.32
C ASP A 36 -4.26 -7.20 3.53
N GLU A 37 -3.23 -7.37 4.35
CA GLU A 37 -2.98 -6.48 5.48
C GLU A 37 -1.48 -6.33 5.66
N VAL A 38 -1.02 -5.08 5.77
CA VAL A 38 0.39 -4.80 6.00
C VAL A 38 0.51 -3.74 7.07
N THR A 39 1.58 -3.81 7.84
CA THR A 39 1.94 -2.80 8.83
C THR A 39 3.28 -2.20 8.42
N VAL A 40 3.31 -0.89 8.27
CA VAL A 40 4.50 -0.19 7.77
C VAL A 40 4.76 1.05 8.61
N GLU A 41 5.96 1.62 8.46
CA GLU A 41 6.31 2.87 9.10
C GLU A 41 5.95 4.04 8.21
N THR A 42 5.80 5.21 8.81
CA THR A 42 5.61 6.43 8.03
C THR A 42 6.77 6.59 7.06
N GLY A 43 6.47 7.10 5.88
CA GLY A 43 7.47 7.24 4.83
C GLY A 43 7.56 6.05 3.90
N THR A 44 6.84 4.98 4.18
CA THR A 44 6.86 3.80 3.34
C THR A 44 5.99 4.02 2.10
N THR A 45 6.50 3.59 0.97
CA THR A 45 5.75 3.59 -0.29
C THR A 45 5.24 2.18 -0.55
N ILE A 46 3.96 2.05 -0.80
CA ILE A 46 3.39 0.77 -1.20
C ILE A 46 3.11 0.82 -2.70
N ILE A 47 3.52 -0.23 -3.39
CA ILE A 47 3.29 -0.38 -4.82
C ILE A 47 2.37 -1.57 -5.01
N TRP A 48 1.18 -1.31 -5.57
CA TRP A 48 0.23 -2.37 -5.92
C TRP A 48 0.43 -2.71 -7.39
N VAL A 49 0.57 -4.00 -7.69
CA VAL A 49 0.78 -4.47 -9.05
C VAL A 49 -0.32 -5.45 -9.41
N ASN A 50 -1.01 -5.19 -10.51
CA ASN A 50 -2.07 -6.09 -10.97
C ASN A 50 -1.45 -7.24 -11.75
N GLU A 51 -1.55 -8.44 -11.21
CA GLU A 51 -1.07 -9.65 -11.88
C GLU A 51 -2.20 -10.52 -12.41
N ASP A 52 -3.44 -10.03 -12.30
CA ASP A 52 -4.60 -10.72 -12.85
C ASP A 52 -4.84 -10.31 -14.30
N THR A 53 -5.62 -11.14 -14.98
CA THR A 53 -6.00 -10.82 -16.36
C THR A 53 -7.20 -9.87 -16.42
N VAL A 54 -7.85 -9.61 -15.28
CA VAL A 54 -8.96 -8.66 -15.21
C VAL A 54 -8.48 -7.37 -14.58
N LYS A 55 -9.18 -6.29 -14.85
CA LYS A 55 -8.81 -4.98 -14.31
C LYS A 55 -9.11 -4.91 -12.82
N HIS A 56 -8.29 -4.17 -12.11
CA HIS A 56 -8.48 -3.86 -10.70
C HIS A 56 -8.12 -2.42 -10.45
N ASN A 57 -8.54 -1.89 -9.30
CA ASN A 57 -8.08 -0.59 -8.86
C ASN A 57 -7.84 -0.61 -7.36
N VAL A 58 -7.22 0.45 -6.85
CA VAL A 58 -6.93 0.63 -5.44
C VAL A 58 -7.61 1.92 -5.03
N THR A 59 -8.64 1.81 -4.18
CA THR A 59 -9.43 2.97 -3.79
C THR A 59 -9.60 2.95 -2.29
N SER A 60 -9.05 3.97 -1.60
CA SER A 60 -9.17 4.02 -0.14
C SER A 60 -10.59 4.40 0.25
N SER A 61 -11.00 3.90 1.41
CA SER A 61 -12.34 4.15 1.90
C SER A 61 -12.55 5.60 2.30
N ASP A 62 -11.48 6.28 2.69
CA ASP A 62 -11.59 7.66 3.16
C ASP A 62 -11.14 8.68 2.12
N GLY A 63 -10.82 8.23 0.90
CA GLY A 63 -10.42 9.15 -0.16
C GLY A 63 -8.95 9.55 -0.13
N SER A 64 -8.15 8.98 0.77
CA SER A 64 -6.74 9.34 0.88
C SER A 64 -5.96 9.04 -0.38
N PHE A 65 -6.33 7.98 -1.10
CA PHE A 65 -5.65 7.60 -2.33
C PHE A 65 -6.63 6.85 -3.23
N GLN A 66 -6.33 6.90 -4.51
CA GLN A 66 -7.20 6.26 -5.49
C GLN A 66 -6.41 6.08 -6.78
N SER A 67 -6.39 4.86 -7.30
CA SER A 67 -5.74 4.59 -8.57
C SER A 67 -6.74 4.66 -9.71
N GLU A 68 -6.22 4.68 -10.93
CA GLU A 68 -7.01 4.39 -12.10
C GLU A 68 -7.24 2.89 -12.18
N ASP A 69 -8.10 2.45 -13.10
CA ASP A 69 -8.22 1.04 -13.38
C ASP A 69 -6.91 0.53 -13.97
N LEU A 70 -6.40 -0.55 -13.42
CA LEU A 70 -5.10 -1.11 -13.79
C LEU A 70 -5.32 -2.40 -14.55
N VAL A 71 -4.75 -2.49 -15.75
CA VAL A 71 -4.73 -3.74 -16.51
C VAL A 71 -3.58 -4.60 -15.99
N LYS A 72 -3.50 -5.84 -16.45
CA LYS A 72 -2.42 -6.74 -16.03
C LYS A 72 -1.07 -6.06 -16.28
N GLY A 73 -0.22 -6.08 -15.27
CA GLY A 73 1.08 -5.44 -15.31
C GLY A 73 1.05 -3.99 -14.87
N GLY A 74 -0.12 -3.40 -14.74
CA GLY A 74 -0.23 -2.01 -14.28
C GLY A 74 0.04 -1.90 -12.80
N ALA A 75 0.53 -0.74 -12.39
CA ALA A 75 0.91 -0.53 -11.00
C ALA A 75 0.49 0.85 -10.54
N TYR A 76 0.29 0.95 -9.23
CA TYR A 76 -0.04 2.20 -8.57
C TYR A 76 0.76 2.27 -7.28
N SER A 77 1.28 3.44 -6.95
CA SER A 77 2.02 3.59 -5.71
C SER A 77 1.52 4.78 -4.93
N PHE A 78 1.68 4.68 -3.61
CA PHE A 78 1.32 5.77 -2.71
C PHE A 78 2.25 5.71 -1.50
N THR A 79 2.75 6.87 -1.09
CA THR A 79 3.63 6.99 0.06
C THR A 79 2.82 7.44 1.26
N PHE A 80 2.90 6.65 2.34
CA PHE A 80 2.10 6.90 3.55
C PHE A 80 2.93 7.74 4.50
N ARG A 81 2.52 8.99 4.73
CA ARG A 81 3.28 9.92 5.54
C ARG A 81 2.68 10.17 6.91
N GLU A 82 1.48 9.66 7.16
CA GLU A 82 0.82 9.88 8.44
C GLU A 82 0.38 8.57 9.04
N PRO A 83 0.53 8.43 10.36
CA PRO A 83 0.09 7.19 11.02
C PRO A 83 -1.42 7.04 10.92
N GLY A 84 -1.88 5.81 10.93
CA GLY A 84 -3.30 5.51 10.91
C GLY A 84 -3.56 4.19 10.26
N THR A 85 -4.83 3.84 10.19
CA THR A 85 -5.29 2.63 9.53
C THR A 85 -6.04 3.03 8.28
N TYR A 86 -5.60 2.51 7.15
CA TYR A 86 -6.15 2.88 5.84
C TYR A 86 -6.74 1.64 5.20
N GLU A 87 -8.06 1.64 5.02
CA GLU A 87 -8.74 0.55 4.34
C GLU A 87 -8.95 0.91 2.89
N TYR A 88 -8.85 -0.07 2.02
CA TYR A 88 -9.03 0.16 0.59
C TYR A 88 -9.69 -1.05 -0.05
N THR A 89 -10.24 -0.83 -1.22
CA THR A 89 -10.94 -1.88 -1.96
C THR A 89 -10.65 -1.71 -3.44
N CYS A 90 -10.99 -2.74 -4.21
CA CYS A 90 -11.14 -2.62 -5.65
C CYS A 90 -12.63 -2.43 -5.92
N THR A 91 -12.98 -1.28 -6.50
CA THR A 91 -14.39 -0.96 -6.71
C THR A 91 -15.03 -1.78 -7.83
N LEU A 92 -14.21 -2.49 -8.60
CA LEU A 92 -14.71 -3.31 -9.69
C LEU A 92 -15.18 -4.70 -9.22
N HIS A 93 -14.82 -5.09 -8.00
CA HIS A 93 -15.11 -6.44 -7.49
C HIS A 93 -15.62 -6.41 -6.05
N PRO A 94 -16.61 -5.57 -5.72
CA PRO A 94 -17.11 -5.57 -4.35
C PRO A 94 -17.94 -6.82 -4.12
N PRO A 95 -18.10 -7.23 -2.85
CA PRO A 95 -17.50 -6.60 -1.67
C PRO A 95 -16.21 -7.28 -1.22
N GLY A 96 -15.70 -8.25 -1.93
CA GLY A 96 -14.71 -9.16 -1.41
C GLY A 96 -13.26 -8.71 -1.54
N MET A 97 -12.95 -7.80 -2.46
CA MET A 97 -11.56 -7.46 -2.71
C MET A 97 -11.17 -6.23 -1.89
N LYS A 98 -10.60 -6.47 -0.71
CA LYS A 98 -10.25 -5.41 0.25
C LYS A 98 -8.87 -5.63 0.84
N GLY A 99 -8.28 -4.53 1.30
CA GLY A 99 -7.01 -4.59 2.02
C GLY A 99 -6.92 -3.51 3.07
N THR A 100 -5.89 -3.60 3.90
CA THR A 100 -5.67 -2.67 5.00
C THR A 100 -4.18 -2.36 5.09
N VAL A 101 -3.85 -1.07 5.24
CA VAL A 101 -2.50 -0.63 5.53
C VAL A 101 -2.52 0.04 6.90
N ILE A 102 -1.69 -0.47 7.81
CA ILE A 102 -1.54 0.11 9.14
C ILE A 102 -0.20 0.84 9.13
N VAL A 103 -0.24 2.13 9.37
CA VAL A 103 0.95 2.98 9.33
C VAL A 103 1.28 3.41 10.75
N GLU A 104 2.49 3.12 11.20
CA GLU A 104 2.97 3.43 12.53
C GLU A 104 4.14 4.40 12.45
N ASP A 105 4.25 5.22 13.47
CA ASP A 105 5.39 6.13 13.58
C ASP A 105 6.65 5.39 13.98
#